data_f31828a0a8096c39ba0a80bc124fb5bc
#
_entry.id   f31828a0a8096c39ba0a80bc124fb5bc
#
_cell.length_a   1.000
_cell.length_b   1.000
_cell.length_c   1.000
_cell.angle_alpha   90.00
_cell.angle_beta   90.00
_cell.angle_gamma   90.00
#
_symmetry.space_group_name_H-M   'P 1'
#
loop_
_entity.id
_entity.type
_entity.pdbx_description
1 polymer ?
#
loop_
_entity_poly.entity_id
_entity_poly.type
_entity_poly.pdbx_seq_one_letter_code
_entity_poly.pdbx_strand_id
1 'polypeptide(L)'
;MCVGPNRLYESMATLKFDHMIYPRLDRTYIITPYSQDEFFGAMGKFLLSSKNFVVVNDGYFEQHYDLNRWTHDNWYKQQAYKLCSLDHFDSEYFLLQDADVILLKPYSVWVSGDLNFKAEPLWNDHHKVYAEMVEKILGMNRAIPYSLVNELMPYGKTDWLALKGLLGDWINLIPNIRPFDETKWFSEYELLGIYKTNQEGWTYFSCESQPPINTWDDVWTTDWTRQNSLKFHAKPLKFMNEQEAKTLVRYINDTVS
;
A
#
# COMPACT_ATOMS: atom_id res chain seq x y z
N MET A 1 -5.58 -3.03 -2.18
CA MET A 1 -5.65 -2.06 -1.06
C MET A 1 -6.24 -2.73 0.17
N CYS A 2 -5.64 -2.55 1.34
CA CYS A 2 -6.20 -3.04 2.61
C CYS A 2 -6.79 -1.87 3.40
N VAL A 3 -8.07 -1.99 3.81
CA VAL A 3 -8.83 -0.94 4.50
C VAL A 3 -9.20 -1.44 5.90
N GLY A 4 -8.60 -0.88 6.94
CA GLY A 4 -8.91 -1.22 8.32
C GLY A 4 -10.28 -0.70 8.78
N PRO A 5 -10.76 -1.15 9.95
CA PRO A 5 -12.12 -0.90 10.43
C PRO A 5 -12.47 0.59 10.67
N ASN A 6 -11.48 1.45 10.80
CA ASN A 6 -11.68 2.89 11.03
C ASN A 6 -11.12 3.75 9.89
N ARG A 7 -10.91 3.15 8.71
CA ARG A 7 -10.26 3.79 7.55
C ARG A 7 -11.17 3.93 6.33
N LEU A 8 -12.48 3.85 6.55
CA LEU A 8 -13.44 3.80 5.46
C LEU A 8 -13.40 5.08 4.62
N TYR A 9 -13.44 6.23 5.25
CA TYR A 9 -13.54 7.51 4.53
C TYR A 9 -12.22 7.95 3.89
N GLU A 10 -11.08 7.64 4.50
CA GLU A 10 -9.78 7.84 3.84
C GLU A 10 -9.69 6.99 2.57
N SER A 11 -10.08 5.69 2.66
CA SER A 11 -10.08 4.80 1.50
C SER A 11 -11.01 5.28 0.39
N MET A 12 -12.13 5.92 0.74
CA MET A 12 -13.03 6.56 -0.23
C MET A 12 -12.32 7.65 -1.02
N ALA A 13 -11.61 8.55 -0.33
CA ALA A 13 -10.85 9.61 -0.98
C ALA A 13 -9.74 9.01 -1.87
N THR A 14 -8.98 8.04 -1.36
CA THR A 14 -7.95 7.33 -2.11
C THR A 14 -8.51 6.71 -3.38
N LEU A 15 -9.55 5.89 -3.28
CA LEU A 15 -10.16 5.20 -4.42
C LEU A 15 -10.74 6.16 -5.46
N LYS A 16 -11.27 7.31 -5.02
CA LYS A 16 -11.76 8.33 -5.93
C LYS A 16 -10.66 8.90 -6.80
N PHE A 17 -9.52 9.24 -6.18
CA PHE A 17 -8.37 9.77 -6.92
C PHE A 17 -7.70 8.71 -7.79
N ASP A 18 -7.53 7.49 -7.30
CA ASP A 18 -6.98 6.39 -8.09
C ASP A 18 -7.78 6.17 -9.38
N HIS A 19 -9.10 6.19 -9.30
CA HIS A 19 -9.96 6.04 -10.47
C HIS A 19 -9.83 7.21 -11.45
N MET A 20 -9.59 8.43 -10.96
CA MET A 20 -9.36 9.60 -11.81
C MET A 20 -7.98 9.53 -12.47
N ILE A 21 -6.96 9.11 -11.75
CA ILE A 21 -5.56 9.07 -12.21
C ILE A 21 -5.30 7.85 -13.10
N TYR A 22 -5.87 6.68 -12.74
CA TYR A 22 -5.72 5.42 -13.47
C TYR A 22 -7.07 4.88 -13.95
N PRO A 23 -7.73 5.53 -14.91
CA PRO A 23 -9.07 5.12 -15.36
C PRO A 23 -9.10 3.76 -16.07
N ARG A 24 -7.93 3.19 -16.38
CA ARG A 24 -7.76 1.88 -17.04
C ARG A 24 -7.32 0.76 -16.10
N LEU A 25 -7.39 0.94 -14.77
CA LEU A 25 -7.25 -0.18 -13.85
C LEU A 25 -8.35 -1.20 -14.12
N ASP A 26 -7.96 -2.43 -14.45
CA ASP A 26 -8.92 -3.49 -14.75
C ASP A 26 -9.77 -3.79 -13.53
N ARG A 27 -9.14 -3.87 -12.36
CA ARG A 27 -9.80 -4.23 -11.13
C ARG A 27 -9.07 -3.69 -9.90
N THR A 28 -9.82 -3.16 -8.94
CA THR A 28 -9.29 -2.78 -7.61
C THR A 28 -9.88 -3.69 -6.56
N TYR A 29 -9.05 -4.51 -5.93
CA TYR A 29 -9.44 -5.34 -4.81
C TYR A 29 -9.28 -4.56 -3.50
N ILE A 30 -10.36 -4.52 -2.73
CA ILE A 30 -10.45 -3.82 -1.45
C ILE A 30 -10.61 -4.87 -0.36
N ILE A 31 -9.56 -5.10 0.40
CA ILE A 31 -9.55 -6.07 1.50
C ILE A 31 -9.93 -5.33 2.77
N THR A 32 -11.00 -5.73 3.42
CA THR A 32 -11.61 -5.00 4.54
C THR A 32 -12.42 -5.92 5.44
N PRO A 33 -12.58 -5.61 6.75
CA PRO A 33 -13.48 -6.35 7.63
C PRO A 33 -14.97 -6.11 7.31
N TYR A 34 -15.30 -5.11 6.50
CA TYR A 34 -16.67 -4.83 6.10
C TYR A 34 -17.18 -5.83 5.06
N SER A 35 -18.47 -6.13 5.11
CA SER A 35 -19.15 -6.79 3.99
C SER A 35 -19.21 -5.86 2.78
N GLN A 36 -19.46 -6.45 1.60
CA GLN A 36 -19.63 -5.68 0.37
C GLN A 36 -20.77 -4.65 0.51
N ASP A 37 -21.89 -5.05 1.12
CA ASP A 37 -23.06 -4.18 1.30
C ASP A 37 -22.77 -3.01 2.25
N GLU A 38 -22.08 -3.27 3.37
CA GLU A 38 -21.66 -2.23 4.31
C GLU A 38 -20.69 -1.25 3.66
N PHE A 39 -19.69 -1.78 2.94
CA PHE A 39 -18.70 -0.96 2.26
C PHE A 39 -19.36 -0.08 1.21
N PHE A 40 -20.14 -0.65 0.29
CA PHE A 40 -20.83 0.11 -0.75
C PHE A 40 -22.00 0.95 -0.22
N GLY A 41 -22.65 0.55 0.87
CA GLY A 41 -23.66 1.36 1.54
C GLY A 41 -23.09 2.68 2.05
N ALA A 42 -21.91 2.64 2.66
CA ALA A 42 -21.18 3.83 3.08
C ALA A 42 -20.64 4.64 1.89
N MET A 43 -20.21 3.97 0.83
CA MET A 43 -19.59 4.55 -0.36
C MET A 43 -20.59 5.00 -1.44
N GLY A 44 -21.85 4.56 -1.37
CA GLY A 44 -22.81 4.42 -2.46
C GLY A 44 -23.13 5.64 -3.33
N LYS A 45 -22.83 6.86 -2.88
CA LYS A 45 -22.96 8.07 -3.72
C LYS A 45 -21.60 8.66 -4.12
N PHE A 46 -20.54 8.15 -3.57
CA PHE A 46 -19.19 8.70 -3.72
C PHE A 46 -18.45 8.09 -4.91
N LEU A 47 -18.66 6.80 -5.17
CA LEU A 47 -18.06 6.05 -6.26
C LEU A 47 -19.12 5.76 -7.33
N LEU A 48 -19.37 6.70 -8.20
CA LEU A 48 -20.50 6.69 -9.16
C LEU A 48 -20.38 5.69 -10.33
N SER A 49 -19.31 4.90 -10.41
CA SER A 49 -19.17 3.92 -11.52
C SER A 49 -18.33 2.69 -11.13
N SER A 50 -18.66 2.07 -10.02
CA SER A 50 -17.89 1.05 -9.35
C SER A 50 -17.84 -0.34 -10.02
N LYS A 51 -17.89 -0.44 -11.33
CA LYS A 51 -17.80 -1.75 -12.01
C LYS A 51 -16.46 -2.48 -11.80
N ASN A 52 -15.44 -1.76 -11.37
CA ASN A 52 -14.07 -2.28 -11.25
C ASN A 52 -13.61 -2.53 -9.80
N PHE A 53 -14.49 -2.30 -8.81
CA PHE A 53 -14.14 -2.57 -7.41
C PHE A 53 -14.67 -3.93 -6.96
N VAL A 54 -13.80 -4.71 -6.33
CA VAL A 54 -14.14 -5.99 -5.71
C VAL A 54 -13.81 -5.88 -4.22
N VAL A 55 -14.83 -5.88 -3.38
CA VAL A 55 -14.68 -5.93 -1.93
C VAL A 55 -14.48 -7.37 -1.50
N VAL A 56 -13.40 -7.60 -0.78
CA VAL A 56 -13.05 -8.92 -0.22
C VAL A 56 -13.02 -8.78 1.29
N ASN A 57 -13.90 -9.53 1.98
CA ASN A 57 -13.85 -9.58 3.43
C ASN A 57 -12.53 -10.22 3.88
N ASP A 58 -11.82 -9.63 4.84
CA ASP A 58 -10.51 -10.10 5.29
C ASP A 58 -10.58 -11.50 5.93
N GLY A 59 -11.71 -11.86 6.52
CA GLY A 59 -11.99 -13.22 7.00
C GLY A 59 -11.89 -14.30 5.92
N TYR A 60 -12.01 -13.93 4.64
CA TYR A 60 -11.75 -14.84 3.53
C TYR A 60 -10.30 -15.33 3.53
N PHE A 61 -9.34 -14.43 3.71
CA PHE A 61 -7.92 -14.82 3.78
C PHE A 61 -7.62 -15.61 5.04
N GLU A 62 -8.26 -15.28 6.18
CA GLU A 62 -8.10 -16.05 7.42
C GLU A 62 -8.62 -17.49 7.32
N GLN A 63 -9.57 -17.75 6.44
CA GLN A 63 -10.07 -19.11 6.17
C GLN A 63 -9.16 -19.91 5.21
N HIS A 64 -8.44 -19.24 4.32
CA HIS A 64 -7.62 -19.87 3.29
C HIS A 64 -6.13 -19.96 3.65
N TYR A 65 -5.68 -19.13 4.59
CA TYR A 65 -4.30 -19.05 5.04
C TYR A 65 -4.25 -19.08 6.57
N ASP A 66 -3.33 -19.85 7.15
CA ASP A 66 -3.14 -19.86 8.60
C ASP A 66 -2.41 -18.57 9.05
N LEU A 67 -3.18 -17.51 9.27
CA LEU A 67 -2.68 -16.22 9.70
C LEU A 67 -2.65 -16.05 11.24
N ASN A 68 -2.80 -17.11 12.00
CA ASN A 68 -2.86 -17.08 13.48
C ASN A 68 -1.59 -16.47 14.12
N ARG A 69 -0.45 -16.55 13.45
CA ARG A 69 0.82 -15.99 13.92
C ARG A 69 1.03 -14.51 13.56
N TRP A 70 0.18 -13.95 12.71
CA TRP A 70 0.23 -12.55 12.28
C TRP A 70 -0.61 -11.61 13.17
N THR A 71 -1.02 -12.07 14.36
CA THR A 71 -2.05 -11.46 15.21
C THR A 71 -1.59 -10.34 16.13
N HIS A 72 -0.30 -9.96 16.12
CA HIS A 72 0.24 -9.02 17.10
C HIS A 72 -0.30 -7.60 16.99
N ASP A 73 -0.66 -7.17 15.80
CA ASP A 73 -1.44 -5.98 15.57
C ASP A 73 -2.06 -5.99 14.16
N ASN A 74 -3.06 -5.15 13.94
CA ASN A 74 -3.75 -5.06 12.66
C ASN A 74 -2.83 -4.65 11.51
N TRP A 75 -1.72 -3.97 11.81
CA TRP A 75 -0.74 -3.56 10.81
C TRP A 75 -0.03 -4.77 10.18
N TYR A 76 0.38 -5.77 10.98
CA TYR A 76 0.98 -7.00 10.45
C TYR A 76 -0.01 -7.84 9.66
N LYS A 77 -1.24 -7.93 10.12
CA LYS A 77 -2.29 -8.60 9.34
C LYS A 77 -2.47 -7.97 7.96
N GLN A 78 -2.41 -6.64 7.86
CA GLN A 78 -2.49 -5.96 6.57
C GLN A 78 -1.32 -6.33 5.65
N GLN A 79 -0.10 -6.48 6.17
CA GLN A 79 1.03 -6.96 5.39
C GLN A 79 0.76 -8.38 4.84
N ALA A 80 0.29 -9.28 5.72
CA ALA A 80 -0.08 -10.64 5.31
C ALA A 80 -1.17 -10.64 4.24
N TYR A 81 -2.23 -9.85 4.39
CA TYR A 81 -3.32 -9.77 3.41
C TYR A 81 -2.85 -9.27 2.03
N LYS A 82 -1.93 -8.32 1.99
CA LYS A 82 -1.32 -7.86 0.74
C LYS A 82 -0.54 -9.00 0.06
N LEU A 83 0.28 -9.75 0.81
CA LEU A 83 0.99 -10.91 0.27
C LEU A 83 0.04 -12.03 -0.17
N CYS A 84 -0.99 -12.35 0.63
CA CYS A 84 -2.04 -13.30 0.26
C CYS A 84 -2.76 -12.87 -1.03
N SER A 85 -2.97 -11.58 -1.23
CA SER A 85 -3.62 -11.07 -2.45
C SER A 85 -2.81 -11.34 -3.71
N LEU A 86 -1.48 -11.23 -3.64
CA LEU A 86 -0.59 -11.59 -4.74
C LEU A 86 -0.67 -13.07 -5.10
N ASP A 87 -0.89 -13.92 -4.10
CA ASP A 87 -1.05 -15.36 -4.30
C ASP A 87 -2.42 -15.72 -4.87
N HIS A 88 -3.45 -15.13 -4.31
CA HIS A 88 -4.84 -15.50 -4.54
C HIS A 88 -5.42 -14.96 -5.86
N PHE A 89 -5.18 -13.69 -6.18
CA PHE A 89 -5.79 -13.09 -7.35
C PHE A 89 -5.04 -13.43 -8.63
N ASP A 90 -5.80 -13.71 -9.68
CA ASP A 90 -5.29 -13.97 -11.01
C ASP A 90 -5.10 -12.66 -11.77
N SER A 91 -3.90 -12.11 -11.67
CA SER A 91 -3.49 -10.90 -12.36
C SER A 91 -2.02 -11.01 -12.71
N GLU A 92 -1.63 -10.58 -13.89
CA GLU A 92 -0.22 -10.59 -14.31
C GLU A 92 0.61 -9.58 -13.51
N TYR A 93 0.02 -8.42 -13.22
CA TYR A 93 0.65 -7.34 -12.48
C TYR A 93 -0.28 -6.83 -11.38
N PHE A 94 0.33 -6.39 -10.30
CA PHE A 94 -0.33 -5.82 -9.15
C PHE A 94 0.20 -4.42 -8.85
N LEU A 95 -0.66 -3.60 -8.30
CA LEU A 95 -0.31 -2.32 -7.73
C LEU A 95 -0.78 -2.33 -6.27
N LEU A 96 0.15 -2.54 -5.36
CA LEU A 96 -0.14 -2.52 -3.92
C LEU A 96 -0.18 -1.08 -3.44
N GLN A 97 -1.21 -0.72 -2.68
CA GLN A 97 -1.42 0.64 -2.20
C GLN A 97 -1.97 0.65 -0.78
N ASP A 98 -1.51 1.60 0.01
CA ASP A 98 -2.08 1.90 1.33
C ASP A 98 -3.39 2.69 1.19
N ALA A 99 -4.32 2.46 2.11
CA ALA A 99 -5.64 3.09 2.09
C ALA A 99 -5.64 4.57 2.50
N ASP A 100 -4.56 5.04 3.10
CA ASP A 100 -4.38 6.40 3.60
C ASP A 100 -3.49 7.26 2.69
N VAL A 101 -3.39 6.90 1.43
CA VAL A 101 -2.58 7.60 0.43
C VAL A 101 -3.43 8.01 -0.77
N ILE A 102 -3.43 9.28 -1.08
CA ILE A 102 -4.07 9.83 -2.27
C ILE A 102 -2.99 10.14 -3.30
N LEU A 103 -3.11 9.54 -4.47
CA LEU A 103 -2.28 9.90 -5.62
C LEU A 103 -2.83 11.19 -6.25
N LEU A 104 -1.96 12.14 -6.50
CA LEU A 104 -2.32 13.44 -7.08
C LEU A 104 -1.95 13.52 -8.56
N LYS A 105 -0.96 12.73 -8.97
CA LYS A 105 -0.51 12.63 -10.36
C LYS A 105 -0.22 11.19 -10.73
N PRO A 106 -0.45 10.80 -11.99
CA PRO A 106 0.00 9.51 -12.46
C PRO A 106 1.53 9.47 -12.46
N TYR A 107 2.11 8.34 -12.06
CA TYR A 107 3.49 8.05 -12.38
C TYR A 107 3.58 6.75 -13.18
N SER A 108 4.62 6.64 -13.98
CA SER A 108 4.83 5.43 -14.77
C SER A 108 5.30 4.31 -13.87
N VAL A 109 4.46 3.30 -13.66
CA VAL A 109 4.81 2.06 -12.94
C VAL A 109 5.68 1.14 -13.79
N TRP A 110 5.76 1.40 -15.10
CA TRP A 110 6.66 0.76 -16.06
C TRP A 110 7.42 1.81 -16.85
N VAL A 111 8.74 1.61 -16.98
CA VAL A 111 9.62 2.42 -17.81
C VAL A 111 10.43 1.48 -18.70
N SER A 112 10.27 1.57 -20.00
CA SER A 112 10.98 0.74 -21.00
C SER A 112 10.80 -0.79 -20.80
N GLY A 113 9.69 -1.20 -20.19
CA GLY A 113 9.40 -2.61 -19.89
C GLY A 113 9.78 -3.04 -18.48
N ASP A 114 10.52 -2.23 -17.74
CA ASP A 114 10.93 -2.51 -16.37
C ASP A 114 9.95 -1.96 -15.34
N LEU A 115 9.83 -2.64 -14.20
CA LEU A 115 9.09 -2.13 -13.04
C LEU A 115 9.79 -0.89 -12.48
N ASN A 116 9.04 0.17 -12.23
CA ASN A 116 9.57 1.43 -11.76
C ASN A 116 9.14 1.69 -10.32
N PHE A 117 10.08 1.60 -9.38
CA PHE A 117 9.84 1.78 -7.96
C PHE A 117 10.03 3.23 -7.53
N LYS A 118 9.16 3.68 -6.65
CA LYS A 118 9.42 4.86 -5.85
C LYS A 118 10.35 4.47 -4.70
N ALA A 119 11.46 5.16 -4.53
CA ALA A 119 12.43 4.88 -3.48
C ALA A 119 12.64 6.11 -2.61
N GLU A 120 12.69 5.92 -1.29
CA GLU A 120 12.87 6.99 -0.32
C GLU A 120 14.17 6.78 0.47
N PRO A 121 14.85 7.84 0.93
CA PRO A 121 16.02 7.71 1.78
C PRO A 121 15.72 6.90 3.05
N LEU A 122 16.66 6.05 3.46
CA LEU A 122 16.59 5.29 4.73
C LEU A 122 16.91 6.20 5.93
N TRP A 123 16.14 7.27 6.09
CA TRP A 123 16.40 8.28 7.11
C TRP A 123 15.68 8.04 8.44
N ASN A 124 14.69 7.14 8.49
CA ASN A 124 14.05 6.79 9.75
C ASN A 124 14.45 5.40 10.24
N ASP A 125 14.51 5.24 11.57
CA ASP A 125 14.99 4.01 12.20
C ASP A 125 14.08 2.81 11.90
N HIS A 126 12.78 3.03 11.72
CA HIS A 126 11.85 1.95 11.39
C HIS A 126 12.13 1.35 10.01
N HIS A 127 12.37 2.19 9.00
CA HIS A 127 12.68 1.70 7.66
C HIS A 127 13.99 0.90 7.61
N LYS A 128 14.98 1.30 8.42
CA LYS A 128 16.23 0.52 8.57
C LYS A 128 15.96 -0.86 9.15
N VAL A 129 15.16 -0.92 10.22
CA VAL A 129 14.78 -2.20 10.86
C VAL A 129 14.06 -3.12 9.88
N TYR A 130 13.10 -2.59 9.10
CA TYR A 130 12.41 -3.39 8.09
C TYR A 130 13.37 -3.97 7.06
N ALA A 131 14.23 -3.13 6.51
CA ALA A 131 15.16 -3.56 5.49
C ALA A 131 16.17 -4.59 6.02
N GLU A 132 16.75 -4.37 7.20
CA GLU A 132 17.68 -5.32 7.84
C GLU A 132 17.03 -6.68 8.15
N MET A 133 15.78 -6.68 8.59
CA MET A 133 15.05 -7.93 8.83
C MET A 133 14.72 -8.66 7.54
N VAL A 134 14.32 -7.94 6.49
CA VAL A 134 14.06 -8.54 5.18
C VAL A 134 15.34 -9.09 4.56
N GLU A 135 16.46 -8.41 4.68
CA GLU A 135 17.78 -8.92 4.26
C GLU A 135 18.10 -10.27 4.92
N LYS A 136 17.81 -10.40 6.22
CA LYS A 136 17.97 -11.66 6.96
C LYS A 136 17.00 -12.75 6.47
N ILE A 137 15.73 -12.39 6.22
CA ILE A 137 14.71 -13.32 5.71
C ILE A 137 15.10 -13.88 4.35
N LEU A 138 15.58 -13.01 3.46
CA LEU A 138 15.94 -13.37 2.10
C LEU A 138 17.34 -13.97 1.97
N GLY A 139 18.23 -13.74 2.96
CA GLY A 139 19.65 -14.01 2.81
C GLY A 139 20.33 -13.16 1.74
N MET A 140 19.79 -11.98 1.45
CA MET A 140 20.24 -11.06 0.40
C MET A 140 20.41 -9.67 0.99
N ASN A 141 21.45 -8.95 0.56
CA ASN A 141 21.58 -7.53 0.88
C ASN A 141 20.73 -6.71 -0.12
N ARG A 142 20.24 -5.55 0.32
CA ARG A 142 19.57 -4.60 -0.56
C ARG A 142 20.53 -4.13 -1.65
N ALA A 143 20.03 -4.02 -2.88
CA ALA A 143 20.81 -3.55 -4.02
C ALA A 143 20.94 -2.01 -4.07
N ILE A 144 20.04 -1.28 -3.38
CA ILE A 144 20.01 0.18 -3.35
C ILE A 144 19.96 0.71 -1.90
N PRO A 145 20.57 1.88 -1.60
CA PRO A 145 20.63 2.44 -0.26
C PRO A 145 19.35 3.23 0.11
N TYR A 146 18.20 2.79 -0.38
CA TYR A 146 16.91 3.46 -0.18
C TYR A 146 15.91 2.50 0.42
N SER A 147 14.89 3.05 1.10
CA SER A 147 13.70 2.32 1.50
C SER A 147 12.75 2.17 0.31
N LEU A 148 12.14 1.01 0.22
CA LEU A 148 11.06 0.71 -0.73
C LEU A 148 9.69 0.72 -0.05
N VAL A 149 9.62 1.09 1.23
CA VAL A 149 8.35 1.38 1.92
C VAL A 149 7.80 2.69 1.39
N ASN A 150 6.80 2.58 0.56
CA ASN A 150 6.18 3.73 -0.09
C ASN A 150 4.66 3.53 -0.23
N GLU A 151 4.00 4.50 -0.83
CA GLU A 151 2.54 4.50 -0.95
C GLU A 151 2.01 3.52 -2.00
N LEU A 152 2.86 3.16 -2.97
CA LEU A 152 2.45 2.42 -4.16
C LEU A 152 3.59 1.53 -4.65
N MET A 153 3.36 0.21 -4.64
CA MET A 153 4.32 -0.78 -5.06
C MET A 153 3.82 -1.57 -6.27
N PRO A 154 4.41 -1.38 -7.47
CA PRO A 154 4.15 -2.26 -8.60
C PRO A 154 4.86 -3.61 -8.40
N TYR A 155 4.21 -4.72 -8.76
CA TYR A 155 4.81 -6.04 -8.65
C TYR A 155 4.23 -7.03 -9.68
N GLY A 156 5.08 -7.93 -10.20
CA GLY A 156 4.68 -8.96 -11.14
C GLY A 156 4.26 -10.26 -10.44
N LYS A 157 3.27 -10.95 -10.98
CA LYS A 157 2.86 -12.28 -10.49
C LYS A 157 4.01 -13.29 -10.56
N THR A 158 4.77 -13.26 -11.64
CA THR A 158 5.93 -14.14 -11.84
C THR A 158 7.00 -13.89 -10.77
N ASP A 159 7.29 -12.63 -10.45
CA ASP A 159 8.24 -12.26 -9.39
C ASP A 159 7.75 -12.76 -8.02
N TRP A 160 6.44 -12.61 -7.74
CA TRP A 160 5.85 -13.15 -6.51
C TRP A 160 5.98 -14.68 -6.41
N LEU A 161 5.70 -15.41 -7.47
CA LEU A 161 5.81 -16.87 -7.45
C LEU A 161 7.25 -17.33 -7.25
N ALA A 162 8.21 -16.65 -7.84
CA ALA A 162 9.63 -16.93 -7.63
C ALA A 162 10.08 -16.61 -6.19
N LEU A 163 9.68 -15.46 -5.64
CA LEU A 163 9.93 -15.11 -4.24
C LEU A 163 9.27 -16.10 -3.28
N LYS A 164 8.01 -16.48 -3.52
CA LYS A 164 7.30 -17.50 -2.74
C LYS A 164 8.04 -18.84 -2.76
N GLY A 165 8.56 -19.24 -3.92
CA GLY A 165 9.39 -20.44 -4.06
C GLY A 165 10.67 -20.38 -3.22
N LEU A 166 11.32 -19.23 -3.14
CA LEU A 166 12.49 -19.00 -2.30
C LEU A 166 12.15 -19.07 -0.80
N LEU A 167 11.05 -18.45 -0.39
CA LEU A 167 10.63 -18.39 1.01
C LEU A 167 10.02 -19.69 1.53
N GLY A 168 9.48 -20.53 0.65
CA GLY A 168 8.75 -21.74 1.04
C GLY A 168 7.49 -21.42 1.84
N ASP A 169 7.42 -21.90 3.08
CA ASP A 169 6.30 -21.61 4.00
C ASP A 169 6.44 -20.21 4.61
N TRP A 170 6.30 -19.18 3.79
CA TRP A 170 6.44 -17.78 4.18
C TRP A 170 5.46 -17.36 5.27
N ILE A 171 4.29 -17.99 5.34
CA ILE A 171 3.23 -17.69 6.32
C ILE A 171 3.73 -17.95 7.74
N ASN A 172 4.48 -19.03 7.93
CA ASN A 172 5.09 -19.37 9.19
C ASN A 172 6.52 -18.81 9.35
N LEU A 173 7.27 -18.72 8.27
CA LEU A 173 8.66 -18.24 8.30
C LEU A 173 8.76 -16.82 8.85
N ILE A 174 8.02 -15.89 8.27
CA ILE A 174 8.13 -14.47 8.59
C ILE A 174 7.79 -14.19 10.07
N PRO A 175 6.64 -14.62 10.62
CA PRO A 175 6.34 -14.42 12.04
C PRO A 175 7.32 -15.08 13.01
N ASN A 176 7.96 -16.19 12.60
CA ASN A 176 8.92 -16.91 13.48
C ASN A 176 10.26 -16.19 13.62
N ILE A 177 10.61 -15.30 12.71
CA ILE A 177 11.89 -14.55 12.74
C ILE A 177 11.73 -13.24 13.53
N ARG A 178 10.55 -12.92 14.00
CA ARG A 178 10.27 -11.68 14.72
C ARG A 178 11.21 -11.48 15.91
N PRO A 179 11.87 -10.31 16.02
CA PRO A 179 12.63 -9.95 17.22
C PRO A 179 11.70 -9.82 18.43
N PHE A 180 12.14 -10.28 19.60
CA PHE A 180 11.31 -10.35 20.81
C PHE A 180 10.77 -8.97 21.26
N ASP A 181 11.57 -7.92 21.07
CA ASP A 181 11.29 -6.57 21.59
C ASP A 181 10.79 -5.59 20.51
N GLU A 182 10.63 -6.03 19.26
CA GLU A 182 10.28 -5.14 18.17
C GLU A 182 8.77 -5.16 17.86
N THR A 183 8.16 -3.99 17.90
CA THR A 183 6.73 -3.82 17.52
C THR A 183 6.54 -3.59 16.02
N LYS A 184 7.56 -3.03 15.33
CA LYS A 184 7.56 -2.82 13.89
C LYS A 184 8.87 -3.30 13.31
N TRP A 185 8.89 -4.44 12.67
CA TRP A 185 10.11 -5.12 12.25
C TRP A 185 10.07 -5.66 10.81
N PHE A 186 8.91 -5.63 10.15
CA PHE A 186 8.71 -6.20 8.82
C PHE A 186 7.83 -5.29 7.96
N SER A 187 8.15 -5.19 6.68
CA SER A 187 7.32 -4.57 5.66
C SER A 187 7.29 -5.44 4.41
N GLU A 188 6.10 -5.70 3.89
CA GLU A 188 5.90 -6.40 2.60
C GLU A 188 6.51 -5.61 1.45
N TYR A 189 6.49 -4.28 1.52
CA TYR A 189 7.12 -3.42 0.51
C TYR A 189 8.64 -3.63 0.46
N GLU A 190 9.31 -3.70 1.61
CA GLU A 190 10.75 -4.02 1.65
C GLU A 190 11.00 -5.45 1.17
N LEU A 191 10.15 -6.42 1.55
CA LEU A 191 10.29 -7.81 1.11
C LEU A 191 10.24 -7.92 -0.42
N LEU A 192 9.20 -7.36 -1.02
CA LEU A 192 8.99 -7.38 -2.46
C LEU A 192 10.08 -6.59 -3.19
N GLY A 193 10.42 -5.41 -2.66
CA GLY A 193 11.37 -4.51 -3.27
C GLY A 193 12.80 -5.01 -3.19
N ILE A 194 13.29 -5.47 -2.03
CA ILE A 194 14.66 -6.01 -1.89
C ILE A 194 14.82 -7.25 -2.77
N TYR A 195 13.83 -8.15 -2.80
CA TYR A 195 13.88 -9.29 -3.71
C TYR A 195 14.00 -8.85 -5.17
N LYS A 196 13.09 -7.97 -5.63
CA LYS A 196 13.06 -7.55 -7.03
C LYS A 196 14.30 -6.76 -7.45
N THR A 197 14.82 -5.90 -6.58
CA THR A 197 16.03 -5.12 -6.89
C THR A 197 17.33 -5.95 -6.96
N ASN A 198 17.30 -7.19 -6.49
CA ASN A 198 18.36 -8.17 -6.70
C ASN A 198 18.18 -9.01 -7.98
N GLN A 199 17.13 -8.75 -8.77
CA GLN A 199 16.87 -9.37 -10.06
C GLN A 199 17.07 -8.33 -11.18
N GLU A 200 16.73 -8.70 -12.42
CA GLU A 200 16.67 -7.78 -13.57
C GLU A 200 15.24 -7.23 -13.76
N GLY A 201 15.10 -6.29 -14.67
CA GLY A 201 13.80 -5.76 -15.08
C GLY A 201 13.17 -4.80 -14.09
N TRP A 202 13.97 -3.90 -13.51
CA TRP A 202 13.51 -2.85 -12.63
C TRP A 202 14.33 -1.55 -12.79
N THR A 203 13.68 -0.47 -12.41
CA THR A 203 14.30 0.85 -12.25
C THR A 203 13.69 1.52 -11.01
N TYR A 204 14.23 2.64 -10.59
CA TYR A 204 13.67 3.44 -9.52
C TYR A 204 13.85 4.92 -9.76
N PHE A 205 13.00 5.71 -9.11
CA PHE A 205 13.17 7.14 -8.98
C PHE A 205 13.19 7.53 -7.52
N SER A 206 14.10 8.42 -7.17
CA SER A 206 14.15 9.00 -5.83
C SER A 206 13.08 10.07 -5.71
N CYS A 207 12.31 10.03 -4.63
CA CYS A 207 11.42 11.12 -4.26
C CYS A 207 12.06 11.97 -3.17
N GLU A 208 11.97 13.28 -3.32
CA GLU A 208 12.13 14.16 -2.16
C GLU A 208 11.05 13.84 -1.14
N SER A 209 11.41 13.90 0.14
CA SER A 209 10.45 13.71 1.23
C SER A 209 9.28 14.69 1.05
N GLN A 210 8.07 14.16 1.03
CA GLN A 210 6.89 15.00 1.01
C GLN A 210 6.81 15.81 2.31
N PRO A 211 6.32 17.04 2.28
CA PRO A 211 6.07 17.78 3.49
C PRO A 211 5.10 16.98 4.36
N PRO A 212 5.36 16.86 5.67
CA PRO A 212 4.47 16.15 6.56
C PRO A 212 3.12 16.85 6.64
N ILE A 213 2.06 16.15 6.25
CA ILE A 213 0.69 16.61 6.41
C ILE A 213 0.16 16.07 7.74
N ASN A 214 0.20 16.90 8.76
CA ASN A 214 -0.16 16.54 10.13
C ASN A 214 -1.48 17.13 10.58
N THR A 215 -1.91 18.22 9.97
CA THR A 215 -3.12 18.96 10.33
C THR A 215 -3.97 19.27 9.11
N TRP A 216 -5.23 19.66 9.32
CA TRP A 216 -6.07 20.19 8.24
C TRP A 216 -5.51 21.50 7.68
N ASP A 217 -4.84 22.31 8.50
CA ASP A 217 -4.21 23.54 8.02
C ASP A 217 -3.07 23.23 7.03
N ASP A 218 -2.28 22.19 7.29
CA ASP A 218 -1.27 21.71 6.32
C ASP A 218 -1.92 21.32 4.99
N VAL A 219 -3.10 20.65 5.04
CA VAL A 219 -3.84 20.29 3.82
C VAL A 219 -4.21 21.53 3.02
N TRP A 220 -4.71 22.57 3.67
CA TRP A 220 -5.19 23.79 3.00
C TRP A 220 -4.06 24.71 2.53
N THR A 221 -2.89 24.62 3.13
CA THR A 221 -1.74 25.51 2.81
C THR A 221 -0.70 24.86 1.89
N THR A 222 -0.77 23.56 1.65
CA THR A 222 0.19 22.84 0.78
C THR A 222 -0.03 23.18 -0.69
N ASP A 223 1.06 23.44 -1.40
CA ASP A 223 1.03 23.59 -2.86
C ASP A 223 0.94 22.21 -3.55
N TRP A 224 -0.28 21.74 -3.75
CA TRP A 224 -0.57 20.44 -4.36
C TRP A 224 -0.10 20.30 -5.80
N THR A 225 0.14 21.41 -6.50
CA THR A 225 0.61 21.36 -7.88
C THR A 225 2.01 20.76 -8.00
N ARG A 226 2.77 20.78 -6.91
CA ARG A 226 4.13 20.22 -6.81
C ARG A 226 4.17 18.83 -6.22
N GLN A 227 3.09 18.35 -5.62
CA GLN A 227 3.05 17.05 -4.96
C GLN A 227 2.63 15.94 -5.91
N ASN A 228 3.14 14.73 -5.70
CA ASN A 228 2.75 13.53 -6.46
C ASN A 228 1.74 12.66 -5.70
N SER A 229 1.77 12.70 -4.38
CA SER A 229 0.84 11.98 -3.52
C SER A 229 0.65 12.71 -2.18
N LEU A 230 -0.40 12.36 -1.48
CA LEU A 230 -0.71 12.81 -0.14
C LEU A 230 -0.82 11.60 0.77
N LYS A 231 -0.06 11.56 1.86
CA LYS A 231 -0.17 10.55 2.90
C LYS A 231 -0.59 11.17 4.22
N PHE A 232 -1.60 10.58 4.84
CA PHE A 232 -2.11 11.04 6.13
C PHE A 232 -1.27 10.45 7.28
N HIS A 233 -0.45 11.29 7.92
CA HIS A 233 0.38 10.87 9.04
C HIS A 233 -0.28 11.11 10.40
N ALA A 234 -1.04 12.18 10.54
CA ALA A 234 -1.64 12.55 11.82
C ALA A 234 -3.00 11.89 12.05
N LYS A 235 -3.27 11.60 13.31
CA LYS A 235 -4.50 10.96 13.76
C LYS A 235 -5.79 11.68 13.33
N PRO A 236 -5.90 13.02 13.36
CA PRO A 236 -7.08 13.72 12.88
C PRO A 236 -7.39 13.50 11.41
N LEU A 237 -6.36 13.37 10.57
CA LEU A 237 -6.51 13.10 9.14
C LEU A 237 -6.75 11.62 8.84
N LYS A 238 -6.25 10.74 9.72
CA LYS A 238 -6.41 9.29 9.60
C LYS A 238 -7.80 8.76 9.99
N PHE A 239 -8.66 9.57 10.56
CA PHE A 239 -10.01 9.19 11.01
C PHE A 239 -11.03 10.25 10.59
N MET A 240 -10.88 10.73 9.34
CA MET A 240 -11.82 11.70 8.81
C MET A 240 -13.24 11.10 8.69
N ASN A 241 -14.22 11.96 8.86
CA ASN A 241 -15.61 11.60 8.61
C ASN A 241 -15.98 11.80 7.13
N GLU A 242 -17.20 11.43 6.77
CA GLU A 242 -17.69 11.52 5.38
C GLU A 242 -17.63 12.96 4.83
N GLN A 243 -17.99 13.95 5.64
CA GLN A 243 -18.01 15.34 5.20
C GLN A 243 -16.60 15.88 4.99
N GLU A 244 -15.66 15.53 5.84
CA GLU A 244 -14.24 15.85 5.69
C GLU A 244 -13.65 15.24 4.44
N ALA A 245 -13.93 13.95 4.17
CA ALA A 245 -13.50 13.28 2.95
C ALA A 245 -14.04 13.96 1.68
N LYS A 246 -15.33 14.33 1.68
CA LYS A 246 -15.95 15.07 0.56
C LYS A 246 -15.33 16.45 0.36
N THR A 247 -15.05 17.15 1.44
CA THR A 247 -14.44 18.48 1.40
C THR A 247 -13.02 18.39 0.85
N LEU A 248 -12.23 17.40 1.33
CA LEU A 248 -10.88 17.16 0.85
C LEU A 248 -10.87 16.84 -0.66
N VAL A 249 -11.72 15.91 -1.12
CA VAL A 249 -11.81 15.54 -2.54
C VAL A 249 -12.13 16.77 -3.40
N ARG A 250 -13.10 17.60 -2.98
CA ARG A 250 -13.45 18.82 -3.70
C ARG A 250 -12.27 19.79 -3.76
N TYR A 251 -11.65 20.05 -2.62
CA TYR A 251 -10.53 20.97 -2.52
C TYR A 251 -9.35 20.56 -3.41
N ILE A 252 -8.95 19.29 -3.38
CA ILE A 252 -7.85 18.79 -4.21
C ILE A 252 -8.22 18.86 -5.69
N ASN A 253 -9.44 18.48 -6.08
CA ASN A 253 -9.90 18.62 -7.46
C ASN A 253 -9.78 20.06 -7.97
N ASP A 254 -10.24 21.03 -7.16
CA ASP A 254 -10.24 22.46 -7.53
C ASP A 254 -8.81 23.03 -7.60
N THR A 255 -7.85 22.39 -6.94
CA THR A 255 -6.45 22.87 -6.86
C THR A 255 -5.54 22.19 -7.88
N VAL A 256 -5.80 20.92 -8.22
CA VAL A 256 -4.92 20.10 -9.10
C VAL A 256 -5.45 20.04 -10.54
N SER A 257 -6.73 20.43 -10.77
CA SER A 257 -7.34 20.54 -12.12
C SER A 257 -6.87 21.78 -12.83
#